data_5ea47481f914ceae988483f8637bbade
#
_entry.id   5ea47481f914ceae988483f8637bbade
#
_cell.length_a   1.000
_cell.length_b   1.000
_cell.length_c   1.000
_cell.angle_alpha   90.00
_cell.angle_beta   90.00
_cell.angle_gamma   90.00
#
_symmetry.space_group_name_H-M   'P 1'
#
loop_
_entity.id
_entity.type
_entity.pdbx_description
1 polymer ?
#
loop_
_entity_poly.entity_id
_entity_poly.type
_entity_poly.pdbx_seq_one_letter_code
_entity_poly.pdbx_strand_id
1 'polypeptide(L)'
;MTDSQALVKTLDFQLNIQSDNEGLLYDATLEARSAYNEAIRLAKQEVDWDAIPDRVADDANLVKNTTQRVVAKALGAMENYYEYDDFCQPSHSKDGAYPLRANYEEGYNLSLTNDGDVAFRISAKPYKHVKGVLEGSDAHLDVLKTALEGDEWNIGTAEALFHNGNAELHVNATNTEQTVRDKQDSRTVVGVDVNEDNVALTALTEDGVEDTLVIDFPEIKFERHRYFTMRKRLQNAGKDSIHDTLEGSEERFVRDRLHKVSRHIVEWSRQFEKPCIVFEDLKEMRDSIDYGTRMNRRLHHLPFRALQFYTSYKTSFEGIPTVWINPEYTSQRCPMCGHTERANRNKKRFRCESCGHQDHSDRGASVNIAVKGIKRHQDWNVPALNNLPVVRKVRRRASGAVDAPTVTHPTVRDYQTDGRMGVSD
;
A
#
# COMPACT_ATOMS: atom_id res chain seq x y z
N MET A 1 -24.64 -13.87 0.84
CA MET A 1 -24.64 -12.42 1.09
C MET A 1 -23.16 -12.04 1.12
N THR A 2 -22.66 -11.42 0.07
CA THR A 2 -21.29 -10.93 0.01
C THR A 2 -21.23 -9.72 0.93
N ASP A 3 -20.45 -9.82 2.02
CA ASP A 3 -20.11 -8.67 2.84
C ASP A 3 -19.46 -7.60 1.95
N SER A 4 -20.24 -6.59 1.58
CA SER A 4 -19.70 -5.39 0.93
C SER A 4 -18.83 -4.69 1.96
N GLN A 5 -17.53 -4.84 1.84
CA GLN A 5 -16.57 -4.22 2.73
C GLN A 5 -16.65 -2.70 2.55
N ALA A 6 -17.12 -1.98 3.57
CA ALA A 6 -17.15 -0.53 3.58
C ALA A 6 -15.73 0.03 3.38
N LEU A 7 -15.61 1.09 2.58
CA LEU A 7 -14.32 1.71 2.27
C LEU A 7 -13.87 2.61 3.41
N VAL A 8 -12.78 2.23 4.08
CA VAL A 8 -12.17 3.02 5.16
C VAL A 8 -10.95 3.76 4.62
N LYS A 9 -10.89 5.06 4.84
CA LYS A 9 -9.77 5.93 4.50
C LYS A 9 -9.20 6.56 5.76
N THR A 10 -7.89 6.52 5.94
CA THR A 10 -7.19 7.32 6.95
C THR A 10 -6.77 8.64 6.34
N LEU A 11 -7.24 9.72 6.91
CA LEU A 11 -6.97 11.11 6.53
C LEU A 11 -5.96 11.68 7.52
N ASP A 12 -4.86 12.23 7.03
CA ASP A 12 -3.79 12.82 7.84
C ASP A 12 -3.83 14.34 7.78
N PHE A 13 -3.73 14.97 8.95
CA PHE A 13 -3.78 16.41 9.13
C PHE A 13 -2.71 16.86 10.11
N GLN A 14 -2.16 18.06 9.90
CA GLN A 14 -1.42 18.77 10.92
C GLN A 14 -2.39 19.52 11.84
N LEU A 15 -2.06 19.55 13.13
CA LEU A 15 -2.83 20.27 14.13
C LEU A 15 -2.27 21.67 14.32
N ASN A 16 -2.96 22.70 13.80
CA ASN A 16 -2.68 24.09 14.15
C ASN A 16 -3.36 24.40 15.48
N ILE A 17 -2.61 24.20 16.58
CA ILE A 17 -3.12 24.29 17.96
C ILE A 17 -3.14 25.74 18.44
N GLN A 18 -4.25 26.15 19.04
CA GLN A 18 -4.34 27.45 19.68
C GLN A 18 -3.46 27.52 20.93
N SER A 19 -2.65 28.55 21.03
CA SER A 19 -1.40 28.84 21.71
C SER A 19 -1.06 28.26 23.08
N ASP A 20 -1.87 27.64 23.88
CA ASP A 20 -1.48 27.16 25.23
C ASP A 20 -1.64 25.63 25.44
N ASN A 21 -1.97 24.89 24.40
CA ASN A 21 -2.45 23.52 24.53
C ASN A 21 -1.55 22.42 23.90
N GLU A 22 -0.45 22.77 23.22
CA GLU A 22 0.45 21.79 22.61
C GLU A 22 1.12 20.89 23.68
N GLY A 23 1.59 21.52 24.78
CA GLY A 23 2.11 20.78 25.92
C GLY A 23 1.10 19.84 26.56
N LEU A 24 -0.19 20.23 26.61
CA LEU A 24 -1.28 19.38 27.13
C LEU A 24 -1.49 18.14 26.24
N LEU A 25 -1.43 18.29 24.91
CA LEU A 25 -1.54 17.15 23.99
C LEU A 25 -0.34 16.20 24.14
N TYR A 26 0.86 16.75 24.22
CA TYR A 26 2.07 15.95 24.43
C TYR A 26 2.01 15.16 25.74
N ASP A 27 1.64 15.80 26.83
CA ASP A 27 1.44 15.13 28.13
C ASP A 27 0.41 13.99 28.05
N ALA A 28 -0.68 14.20 27.32
CA ALA A 28 -1.71 13.14 27.13
C ALA A 28 -1.15 11.96 26.33
N THR A 29 -0.29 12.18 25.34
CA THR A 29 0.36 11.10 24.60
C THR A 29 1.38 10.33 25.43
N LEU A 30 2.02 10.96 26.41
CA LEU A 30 2.87 10.27 27.41
C LEU A 30 2.03 9.38 28.36
N GLU A 31 0.88 9.87 28.79
CA GLU A 31 -0.09 9.08 29.59
C GLU A 31 -0.63 7.89 28.75
N ALA A 32 -0.94 8.09 27.46
CA ALA A 32 -1.35 7.03 26.57
C ALA A 32 -0.27 5.93 26.46
N ARG A 33 1.01 6.30 26.41
CA ARG A 33 2.11 5.35 26.46
C ARG A 33 2.10 4.55 27.77
N SER A 34 1.90 5.21 28.89
CA SER A 34 1.83 4.56 30.21
C SER A 34 0.68 3.55 30.26
N ALA A 35 -0.51 3.93 29.77
CA ALA A 35 -1.67 3.07 29.67
C ALA A 35 -1.44 1.86 28.74
N TYR A 36 -0.82 2.07 27.57
CA TYR A 36 -0.45 0.99 26.65
C TYR A 36 0.50 -0.02 27.30
N ASN A 37 1.57 0.48 27.94
CA ASN A 37 2.56 -0.36 28.60
C ASN A 37 1.96 -1.15 29.76
N GLU A 38 1.09 -0.53 30.55
CA GLU A 38 0.40 -1.20 31.64
C GLU A 38 -0.53 -2.31 31.12
N ALA A 39 -1.27 -2.07 30.04
CA ALA A 39 -2.10 -3.10 29.42
C ALA A 39 -1.28 -4.30 28.93
N ILE A 40 -0.14 -4.07 28.26
CA ILE A 40 0.79 -5.14 27.86
C ILE A 40 1.33 -5.91 29.08
N ARG A 41 1.66 -5.20 30.16
CA ARG A 41 2.16 -5.82 31.41
C ARG A 41 1.11 -6.73 32.04
N LEU A 42 -0.13 -6.25 32.13
CA LEU A 42 -1.24 -7.02 32.71
C LEU A 42 -1.59 -8.23 31.83
N ALA A 43 -1.64 -8.06 30.50
CA ALA A 43 -1.93 -9.17 29.58
C ALA A 43 -0.89 -10.30 29.64
N LYS A 44 0.36 -9.99 29.98
CA LYS A 44 1.43 -10.99 30.20
C LYS A 44 1.36 -11.70 31.55
N GLN A 45 0.57 -11.19 32.49
CA GLN A 45 0.46 -11.73 33.87
C GLN A 45 -0.78 -12.63 34.08
N GLU A 46 -1.38 -13.14 33.01
CA GLU A 46 -2.58 -14.00 33.05
C GLU A 46 -3.79 -13.33 33.75
N VAL A 47 -3.87 -12.01 33.75
CA VAL A 47 -5.03 -11.27 34.21
C VAL A 47 -6.17 -11.46 33.19
N ASP A 48 -7.40 -11.54 33.68
CA ASP A 48 -8.58 -11.54 32.80
C ASP A 48 -8.57 -10.31 31.89
N TRP A 49 -8.50 -10.53 30.59
CA TRP A 49 -8.35 -9.47 29.60
C TRP A 49 -9.56 -8.54 29.54
N ASP A 50 -10.75 -9.05 29.84
CA ASP A 50 -11.97 -8.25 29.87
C ASP A 50 -11.95 -7.20 31.00
N ALA A 51 -11.19 -7.45 32.09
CA ALA A 51 -11.03 -6.53 33.20
C ALA A 51 -9.92 -5.48 32.99
N ILE A 52 -8.99 -5.68 32.06
CA ILE A 52 -7.82 -4.80 31.84
C ILE A 52 -8.22 -3.37 31.45
N PRO A 53 -9.19 -3.14 30.53
CA PRO A 53 -9.57 -1.79 30.13
C PRO A 53 -10.05 -0.90 31.27
N ASP A 54 -10.90 -1.42 32.14
CA ASP A 54 -11.41 -0.65 33.29
C ASP A 54 -10.32 -0.43 34.35
N ARG A 55 -9.53 -1.44 34.64
CA ARG A 55 -8.42 -1.35 35.61
C ARG A 55 -7.39 -0.30 35.20
N VAL A 56 -6.99 -0.27 33.92
CA VAL A 56 -6.05 0.75 33.44
C VAL A 56 -6.68 2.12 33.39
N ALA A 57 -8.00 2.22 33.07
CA ALA A 57 -8.70 3.48 33.02
C ALA A 57 -8.88 4.15 34.38
N ASP A 58 -8.98 3.37 35.46
CA ASP A 58 -9.12 3.90 36.82
C ASP A 58 -7.83 4.58 37.33
N ASP A 59 -6.66 4.13 36.85
CA ASP A 59 -5.35 4.66 37.24
C ASP A 59 -4.81 5.74 36.28
N ALA A 60 -5.32 5.81 35.04
CA ALA A 60 -4.81 6.72 34.00
C ALA A 60 -5.39 8.15 34.12
N ASN A 61 -4.51 9.16 33.98
CA ASN A 61 -4.94 10.56 33.90
C ASN A 61 -5.37 10.96 32.47
N LEU A 62 -6.21 10.12 31.87
CA LEU A 62 -6.82 10.32 30.55
C LEU A 62 -8.34 10.21 30.65
N VAL A 63 -9.05 10.64 29.61
CA VAL A 63 -10.48 10.37 29.49
C VAL A 63 -10.70 8.86 29.34
N LYS A 64 -11.67 8.30 30.10
CA LYS A 64 -11.92 6.84 30.16
C LYS A 64 -12.05 6.19 28.79
N ASN A 65 -12.84 6.77 27.89
CA ASN A 65 -12.98 6.25 26.52
C ASN A 65 -11.63 6.19 25.76
N THR A 66 -10.85 7.25 25.83
CA THR A 66 -9.51 7.31 25.20
C THR A 66 -8.59 6.25 25.78
N THR A 67 -8.57 6.07 27.10
CA THR A 67 -7.78 5.01 27.75
C THR A 67 -8.19 3.62 27.27
N GLN A 68 -9.49 3.34 27.25
CA GLN A 68 -10.01 2.05 26.76
C GLN A 68 -9.61 1.77 25.31
N ARG A 69 -9.57 2.80 24.44
CA ARG A 69 -9.12 2.64 23.04
C ARG A 69 -7.62 2.38 22.91
N VAL A 70 -6.81 3.01 23.73
CA VAL A 70 -5.36 2.73 23.78
C VAL A 70 -5.12 1.30 24.29
N VAL A 71 -5.83 0.89 25.33
CA VAL A 71 -5.76 -0.48 25.89
C VAL A 71 -6.22 -1.51 24.86
N ALA A 72 -7.33 -1.28 24.17
CA ALA A 72 -7.81 -2.20 23.12
C ALA A 72 -6.76 -2.42 22.00
N LYS A 73 -6.00 -1.38 21.64
CA LYS A 73 -4.89 -1.51 20.68
C LYS A 73 -3.75 -2.38 21.24
N ALA A 74 -3.45 -2.27 22.53
CA ALA A 74 -2.44 -3.11 23.18
C ALA A 74 -2.88 -4.58 23.24
N LEU A 75 -4.12 -4.85 23.62
CA LEU A 75 -4.67 -6.20 23.69
C LEU A 75 -4.79 -6.84 22.31
N GLY A 76 -5.24 -6.12 21.29
CA GLY A 76 -5.27 -6.62 19.91
C GLY A 76 -3.87 -6.95 19.36
N ALA A 77 -2.83 -6.22 19.77
CA ALA A 77 -1.46 -6.57 19.42
C ALA A 77 -0.99 -7.85 20.11
N MET A 78 -1.42 -8.09 21.37
CA MET A 78 -1.14 -9.33 22.09
C MET A 78 -1.92 -10.51 21.50
N GLU A 79 -3.18 -10.32 21.13
CA GLU A 79 -4.01 -11.32 20.47
C GLU A 79 -3.38 -11.78 19.15
N ASN A 80 -2.98 -10.85 18.28
CA ASN A 80 -2.27 -11.17 17.05
C ASN A 80 -0.97 -11.96 17.30
N TYR A 81 -0.25 -11.65 18.36
CA TYR A 81 0.96 -12.39 18.73
C TYR A 81 0.67 -13.85 19.11
N TYR A 82 -0.44 -14.10 19.80
CA TYR A 82 -0.81 -15.46 20.18
C TYR A 82 -1.50 -16.25 19.06
N GLU A 83 -2.15 -15.56 18.12
CA GLU A 83 -2.89 -16.20 17.04
C GLU A 83 -2.04 -16.52 15.81
N TYR A 84 -1.00 -15.70 15.55
CA TYR A 84 -0.20 -15.80 14.33
C TYR A 84 1.31 -15.89 14.61
N ASP A 85 1.96 -16.94 14.09
CA ASP A 85 3.40 -17.20 14.29
C ASP A 85 4.33 -16.09 13.74
N ASP A 86 3.86 -15.29 12.79
CA ASP A 86 4.65 -14.23 12.12
C ASP A 86 4.71 -12.91 12.92
N PHE A 87 3.96 -12.77 14.02
CA PHE A 87 3.93 -11.56 14.82
C PHE A 87 4.95 -11.59 15.95
N CYS A 88 5.75 -10.54 16.07
CA CYS A 88 6.63 -10.37 17.22
C CYS A 88 5.83 -10.03 18.47
N GLN A 89 6.27 -10.54 19.62
CA GLN A 89 5.66 -10.18 20.90
C GLN A 89 5.69 -8.66 21.10
N PRO A 90 4.54 -8.02 21.41
CA PRO A 90 4.48 -6.60 21.69
C PRO A 90 5.42 -6.22 22.82
N SER A 91 6.27 -5.22 22.58
CA SER A 91 7.18 -4.70 23.56
C SER A 91 6.65 -3.40 24.16
N HIS A 92 7.11 -3.08 25.37
CA HIS A 92 6.84 -1.77 25.96
C HIS A 92 7.44 -0.66 25.08
N SER A 93 6.64 0.39 24.83
CA SER A 93 7.18 1.61 24.22
C SER A 93 8.17 2.26 25.20
N LYS A 94 9.46 2.35 24.81
CA LYS A 94 10.52 2.82 25.71
C LYS A 94 10.63 4.34 25.75
N ASP A 95 10.46 4.98 24.59
CA ASP A 95 10.70 6.42 24.43
C ASP A 95 9.60 7.09 23.60
N GLY A 96 9.40 8.39 23.84
CA GLY A 96 8.51 9.24 23.07
C GLY A 96 7.03 9.10 23.40
N ALA A 97 6.24 9.83 22.64
CA ALA A 97 4.79 9.87 22.72
C ALA A 97 4.17 8.62 22.07
N TYR A 98 3.04 8.15 22.61
CA TYR A 98 2.21 7.11 22.00
C TYR A 98 0.93 7.74 21.47
N PRO A 99 0.38 7.30 20.31
CA PRO A 99 -0.82 7.89 19.73
C PRO A 99 -2.02 7.89 20.71
N LEU A 100 -2.61 9.07 20.88
CA LEU A 100 -3.83 9.24 21.65
C LEU A 100 -5.03 8.86 20.77
N ARG A 101 -5.63 7.71 21.01
CA ARG A 101 -6.73 7.20 20.20
C ARG A 101 -8.09 7.57 20.80
N ALA A 102 -8.96 8.15 20.00
CA ALA A 102 -10.27 8.65 20.43
C ALA A 102 -11.38 8.34 19.42
N ASN A 103 -12.61 8.14 19.90
CA ASN A 103 -13.78 8.05 19.06
C ASN A 103 -14.31 9.44 18.74
N TYR A 104 -14.91 9.57 17.55
CA TYR A 104 -15.65 10.76 17.16
C TYR A 104 -16.83 11.00 18.13
N GLU A 105 -17.09 12.28 18.44
CA GLU A 105 -18.09 12.78 19.38
C GLU A 105 -17.87 12.43 20.87
N GLU A 106 -17.10 11.41 21.19
CA GLU A 106 -16.79 11.01 22.57
C GLU A 106 -15.46 11.57 23.06
N GLY A 107 -14.37 11.35 22.30
CA GLY A 107 -13.02 11.76 22.67
C GLY A 107 -12.46 12.90 21.83
N TYR A 108 -13.01 13.10 20.63
CA TYR A 108 -12.71 14.25 19.79
C TYR A 108 -13.94 14.67 18.98
N ASN A 109 -13.95 15.92 18.54
CA ASN A 109 -15.01 16.49 17.70
C ASN A 109 -14.37 17.33 16.58
N LEU A 110 -15.08 17.37 15.45
CA LEU A 110 -14.78 18.23 14.31
C LEU A 110 -16.00 19.10 14.01
N SER A 111 -15.75 20.32 13.52
CA SER A 111 -16.82 21.23 13.10
C SER A 111 -16.30 22.18 12.03
N LEU A 112 -17.20 22.66 11.17
CA LEU A 112 -16.86 23.71 10.22
C LEU A 112 -16.89 25.09 10.92
N THR A 113 -15.88 25.92 10.62
CA THR A 113 -15.84 27.33 11.02
C THR A 113 -16.64 28.19 10.03
N ASN A 114 -16.93 29.43 10.39
CA ASN A 114 -17.59 30.38 9.48
C ASN A 114 -16.74 30.67 8.21
N ASP A 115 -15.42 30.51 8.29
CA ASP A 115 -14.49 30.72 7.17
C ASP A 115 -14.30 29.45 6.32
N GLY A 116 -15.00 28.35 6.65
CA GLY A 116 -14.95 27.08 5.93
C GLY A 116 -13.76 26.18 6.27
N ASP A 117 -13.03 26.50 7.35
CA ASP A 117 -11.97 25.62 7.87
C ASP A 117 -12.56 24.51 8.75
N VAL A 118 -11.83 23.43 8.95
CA VAL A 118 -12.21 22.35 9.86
C VAL A 118 -11.57 22.56 11.23
N ALA A 119 -12.36 22.97 12.21
CA ALA A 119 -11.91 23.07 13.60
C ALA A 119 -11.98 21.71 14.29
N PHE A 120 -11.05 21.48 15.21
CA PHE A 120 -11.02 20.28 16.04
C PHE A 120 -11.07 20.61 17.53
N ARG A 121 -11.56 19.66 18.31
CA ARG A 121 -11.50 19.62 19.78
C ARG A 121 -11.16 18.20 20.22
N ILE A 122 -10.00 18.00 20.86
CA ILE A 122 -9.54 16.72 21.38
C ILE A 122 -9.60 16.76 22.91
N SER A 123 -10.23 15.77 23.52
CA SER A 123 -10.29 15.59 24.98
C SER A 123 -8.97 14.92 25.43
N ALA A 124 -7.98 15.74 25.75
CA ALA A 124 -6.63 15.26 26.10
C ALA A 124 -6.56 14.67 27.53
N LYS A 125 -7.20 15.34 28.50
CA LYS A 125 -7.30 14.89 29.90
C LYS A 125 -8.72 15.18 30.43
N PRO A 126 -9.14 14.60 31.57
CA PRO A 126 -10.45 14.93 32.15
C PRO A 126 -10.65 16.43 32.26
N TYR A 127 -11.74 16.93 31.67
CA TYR A 127 -12.11 18.36 31.62
C TYR A 127 -11.12 19.28 30.91
N LYS A 128 -10.06 18.76 30.26
CA LYS A 128 -9.08 19.55 29.51
C LYS A 128 -9.08 19.15 28.04
N HIS A 129 -9.21 20.16 27.19
CA HIS A 129 -9.33 19.97 25.74
C HIS A 129 -8.27 20.75 24.98
N VAL A 130 -7.78 20.16 23.91
CA VAL A 130 -6.93 20.84 22.92
C VAL A 130 -7.82 21.23 21.74
N LYS A 131 -7.69 22.47 21.28
CA LYS A 131 -8.50 23.02 20.20
C LYS A 131 -7.61 23.70 19.16
N GLY A 132 -8.08 23.75 17.93
CA GLY A 132 -7.40 24.41 16.83
C GLY A 132 -8.09 24.15 15.50
N VAL A 133 -7.34 24.29 14.42
CA VAL A 133 -7.79 24.07 13.05
C VAL A 133 -6.93 23.01 12.40
N LEU A 134 -7.52 22.17 11.56
CA LEU A 134 -6.81 21.15 10.79
C LEU A 134 -6.18 21.76 9.54
N GLU A 135 -4.92 21.43 9.30
CA GLU A 135 -4.20 21.74 8.07
C GLU A 135 -3.82 20.45 7.34
N GLY A 136 -4.08 20.38 6.04
CA GLY A 136 -3.82 19.17 5.27
C GLY A 136 -4.02 19.36 3.78
N SER A 137 -4.00 18.26 3.03
CA SER A 137 -4.28 18.32 1.59
C SER A 137 -5.76 18.67 1.34
N ASP A 138 -6.03 19.43 0.28
CA ASP A 138 -7.41 19.77 -0.13
C ASP A 138 -8.27 18.51 -0.25
N ALA A 139 -7.74 17.44 -0.82
CA ALA A 139 -8.44 16.17 -0.99
C ALA A 139 -8.86 15.50 0.35
N HIS A 140 -8.07 15.66 1.43
CA HIS A 140 -8.42 15.14 2.75
C HIS A 140 -9.40 16.06 3.47
N LEU A 141 -9.23 17.38 3.33
CA LEU A 141 -10.15 18.37 3.89
C LEU A 141 -11.53 18.27 3.23
N ASP A 142 -11.61 18.07 1.91
CA ASP A 142 -12.86 17.89 1.18
C ASP A 142 -13.65 16.68 1.67
N VAL A 143 -12.97 15.55 1.92
CA VAL A 143 -13.63 14.36 2.50
C VAL A 143 -14.22 14.67 3.89
N LEU A 144 -13.47 15.37 4.77
CA LEU A 144 -14.00 15.75 6.08
C LEU A 144 -15.15 16.74 6.00
N LYS A 145 -15.06 17.72 5.11
CA LYS A 145 -16.14 18.70 4.89
C LYS A 145 -17.41 17.99 4.42
N THR A 146 -17.29 17.10 3.41
CA THR A 146 -18.40 16.27 2.95
C THR A 146 -18.99 15.40 4.07
N ALA A 147 -18.13 14.81 4.92
CA ALA A 147 -18.56 14.01 6.07
C ALA A 147 -19.28 14.83 7.16
N LEU A 148 -18.94 16.11 7.31
CA LEU A 148 -19.56 17.00 8.29
C LEU A 148 -20.88 17.63 7.79
N GLU A 149 -21.09 17.68 6.48
CA GLU A 149 -22.26 18.27 5.83
C GLU A 149 -23.30 17.25 5.35
N GLY A 150 -22.91 15.97 5.22
CA GLY A 150 -23.75 14.92 4.65
C GLY A 150 -23.49 13.53 5.23
N ASP A 151 -24.16 12.54 4.64
CA ASP A 151 -24.18 11.16 5.13
C ASP A 151 -23.28 10.19 4.31
N GLU A 152 -22.59 10.69 3.28
CA GLU A 152 -21.76 9.87 2.39
C GLU A 152 -20.54 9.25 3.11
N TRP A 153 -19.98 10.00 4.08
CA TRP A 153 -18.83 9.58 4.85
C TRP A 153 -19.12 9.61 6.34
N ASN A 154 -18.86 8.53 7.05
CA ASN A 154 -18.90 8.47 8.50
C ASN A 154 -17.50 8.70 9.09
N ILE A 155 -17.41 9.66 10.01
CA ILE A 155 -16.19 9.94 10.77
C ILE A 155 -16.08 8.91 11.91
N GLY A 156 -14.96 8.19 11.97
CA GLY A 156 -14.73 7.13 12.93
C GLY A 156 -13.73 7.50 14.03
N THR A 157 -12.83 6.59 14.36
CA THR A 157 -11.76 6.83 15.32
C THR A 157 -10.68 7.73 14.75
N ALA A 158 -10.03 8.51 15.62
CA ALA A 158 -8.82 9.25 15.25
C ALA A 158 -7.65 8.94 16.20
N GLU A 159 -6.43 9.14 15.71
CA GLU A 159 -5.20 9.08 16.48
C GLU A 159 -4.49 10.42 16.42
N ALA A 160 -4.33 11.09 17.58
CA ALA A 160 -3.46 12.25 17.71
C ALA A 160 -2.06 11.80 18.11
N LEU A 161 -1.05 12.22 17.35
CA LEU A 161 0.33 11.79 17.52
C LEU A 161 1.32 12.92 17.23
N PHE A 162 2.58 12.71 17.58
CA PHE A 162 3.67 13.61 17.23
C PHE A 162 4.61 12.92 16.24
N HIS A 163 4.83 13.56 15.10
CA HIS A 163 5.76 13.08 14.08
C HIS A 163 6.75 14.19 13.73
N ASN A 164 8.06 13.93 13.91
CA ASN A 164 9.12 14.91 13.69
C ASN A 164 8.92 16.25 14.43
N GLY A 165 8.31 16.20 15.62
CA GLY A 165 8.03 17.39 16.43
C GLY A 165 6.72 18.11 16.09
N ASN A 166 6.01 17.73 15.06
CA ASN A 166 4.71 18.29 14.69
C ASN A 166 3.58 17.44 15.26
N ALA A 167 2.53 18.07 15.74
CA ALA A 167 1.31 17.41 16.16
C ALA A 167 0.44 17.09 14.95
N GLU A 168 0.00 15.83 14.82
CA GLU A 168 -0.82 15.35 13.72
C GLU A 168 -2.09 14.66 14.24
N LEU A 169 -3.16 14.70 13.45
CA LEU A 169 -4.39 13.95 13.66
C LEU A 169 -4.66 13.06 12.45
N HIS A 170 -4.69 11.75 12.69
CA HIS A 170 -5.07 10.76 11.69
C HIS A 170 -6.51 10.33 11.94
N VAL A 171 -7.43 10.69 11.03
CA VAL A 171 -8.87 10.42 11.15
C VAL A 171 -9.26 9.28 10.23
N ASN A 172 -9.94 8.27 10.74
CA ASN A 172 -10.56 7.23 9.92
C ASN A 172 -11.95 7.71 9.46
N ALA A 173 -12.14 7.78 8.16
CA ALA A 173 -13.42 8.06 7.51
C ALA A 173 -13.87 6.83 6.71
N THR A 174 -15.14 6.46 6.84
CA THR A 174 -15.73 5.31 6.16
C THR A 174 -16.78 5.80 5.18
N ASN A 175 -16.61 5.48 3.87
CA ASN A 175 -17.64 5.75 2.88
C ASN A 175 -18.70 4.64 2.95
N THR A 176 -19.96 5.02 3.13
CA THR A 176 -21.10 4.10 3.30
C THR A 176 -21.81 3.79 1.99
N GLU A 177 -21.64 4.63 0.99
CA GLU A 177 -22.31 4.49 -0.31
C GLU A 177 -21.47 3.74 -1.32
N GLN A 178 -20.14 3.90 -1.26
CA GLN A 178 -19.24 3.31 -2.23
C GLN A 178 -18.83 1.90 -1.79
N THR A 179 -19.28 0.90 -2.52
CA THR A 179 -18.91 -0.49 -2.34
C THR A 179 -18.03 -0.97 -3.49
N VAL A 180 -17.08 -1.87 -3.21
CA VAL A 180 -16.36 -2.56 -4.27
C VAL A 180 -17.33 -3.48 -5.01
N ARG A 181 -17.42 -3.32 -6.31
CA ARG A 181 -18.25 -4.13 -7.20
C ARG A 181 -17.89 -5.61 -7.08
N ASP A 182 -18.86 -6.50 -7.25
CA ASP A 182 -18.55 -7.93 -7.36
C ASP A 182 -17.63 -8.16 -8.58
N LYS A 183 -16.59 -8.96 -8.36
CA LYS A 183 -15.64 -9.31 -9.42
C LYS A 183 -16.29 -10.04 -10.60
N GLN A 184 -17.39 -10.75 -10.38
CA GLN A 184 -18.14 -11.45 -11.42
C GLN A 184 -18.88 -10.49 -12.38
N ASP A 185 -19.18 -9.28 -11.92
CA ASP A 185 -19.78 -8.22 -12.75
C ASP A 185 -18.78 -7.54 -13.68
N SER A 186 -17.52 -7.95 -13.68
CA SER A 186 -16.48 -7.30 -14.48
C SER A 186 -16.59 -7.66 -15.96
N ARG A 187 -16.33 -6.67 -16.83
CA ARG A 187 -16.31 -6.81 -18.30
C ARG A 187 -14.89 -6.81 -18.84
N THR A 188 -13.97 -6.20 -18.10
CA THR A 188 -12.55 -6.15 -18.45
C THR A 188 -11.73 -6.73 -17.32
N VAL A 189 -10.80 -7.63 -17.63
CA VAL A 189 -9.83 -8.15 -16.67
C VAL A 189 -8.46 -7.56 -16.97
N VAL A 190 -7.90 -6.85 -16.00
CA VAL A 190 -6.59 -6.21 -16.10
C VAL A 190 -5.56 -7.08 -15.39
N GLY A 191 -4.77 -7.83 -16.15
CA GLY A 191 -3.64 -8.60 -15.63
C GLY A 191 -2.43 -7.71 -15.39
N VAL A 192 -1.82 -7.81 -14.20
CA VAL A 192 -0.71 -6.95 -13.77
C VAL A 192 0.49 -7.80 -13.40
N ASP A 193 1.54 -7.75 -14.21
CA ASP A 193 2.84 -8.37 -13.94
C ASP A 193 3.79 -7.33 -13.33
N VAL A 194 4.18 -7.52 -12.07
CA VAL A 194 5.03 -6.58 -11.31
C VAL A 194 6.46 -7.07 -11.31
N ASN A 195 7.37 -6.24 -11.83
CA ASN A 195 8.80 -6.52 -11.90
C ASN A 195 9.64 -5.51 -11.10
N GLU A 196 10.96 -5.72 -11.02
CA GLU A 196 11.89 -4.86 -10.25
C GLU A 196 11.98 -3.42 -10.80
N ASP A 197 11.83 -3.24 -12.10
CA ASP A 197 12.06 -1.98 -12.81
C ASP A 197 10.90 -1.55 -13.72
N ASN A 198 9.84 -2.35 -13.79
CA ASN A 198 8.65 -2.05 -14.55
C ASN A 198 7.41 -2.81 -14.04
N VAL A 199 6.25 -2.39 -14.50
CA VAL A 199 5.01 -3.16 -14.42
C VAL A 199 4.38 -3.25 -15.79
N ALA A 200 3.94 -4.45 -16.18
CA ALA A 200 3.22 -4.68 -17.44
C ALA A 200 1.74 -4.91 -17.14
N LEU A 201 0.89 -4.28 -17.92
CA LEU A 201 -0.57 -4.29 -17.81
C LEU A 201 -1.18 -4.80 -19.10
N THR A 202 -2.21 -5.63 -18.99
CA THR A 202 -3.02 -6.07 -20.14
C THR A 202 -4.49 -6.02 -19.77
N ALA A 203 -5.28 -5.27 -20.53
CA ALA A 203 -6.74 -5.26 -20.45
C ALA A 203 -7.29 -6.30 -21.42
N LEU A 204 -8.03 -7.27 -20.89
CA LEU A 204 -8.62 -8.39 -21.63
C LEU A 204 -10.13 -8.41 -21.43
N THR A 205 -10.88 -8.43 -22.53
CA THR A 205 -12.34 -8.53 -22.59
C THR A 205 -12.78 -9.84 -23.23
N GLU A 206 -14.07 -10.07 -23.38
CA GLU A 206 -14.60 -11.21 -24.14
C GLU A 206 -14.18 -11.22 -25.62
N ASP A 207 -13.92 -10.03 -26.19
CA ASP A 207 -13.52 -9.86 -27.59
C ASP A 207 -12.01 -10.04 -27.82
N GLY A 208 -11.20 -10.01 -26.78
CA GLY A 208 -9.74 -10.15 -26.89
C GLY A 208 -8.97 -9.14 -26.03
N VAL A 209 -7.70 -8.95 -26.37
CA VAL A 209 -6.85 -7.93 -25.72
C VAL A 209 -7.19 -6.55 -26.27
N GLU A 210 -7.77 -5.71 -25.42
CA GLU A 210 -8.17 -4.36 -25.76
C GLU A 210 -6.96 -3.41 -25.79
N ASP A 211 -6.10 -3.50 -24.75
CA ASP A 211 -4.91 -2.65 -24.65
C ASP A 211 -3.81 -3.27 -23.80
N THR A 212 -2.57 -2.81 -24.01
CA THR A 212 -1.40 -3.19 -23.19
C THR A 212 -0.52 -1.99 -22.89
N LEU A 213 -0.04 -1.90 -21.64
CA LEU A 213 0.83 -0.83 -21.18
C LEU A 213 2.02 -1.40 -20.40
N VAL A 214 3.20 -0.83 -20.60
CA VAL A 214 4.35 -1.05 -19.72
C VAL A 214 4.76 0.27 -19.10
N ILE A 215 4.79 0.32 -17.76
CA ILE A 215 5.22 1.47 -16.98
C ILE A 215 6.62 1.18 -16.46
N ASP A 216 7.63 1.87 -16.98
CA ASP A 216 9.03 1.73 -16.55
C ASP A 216 9.32 2.66 -15.36
N PHE A 217 10.01 2.12 -14.32
CA PHE A 217 10.50 2.85 -13.15
C PHE A 217 11.89 2.38 -12.71
N PRO A 218 12.89 2.41 -13.59
CA PRO A 218 14.25 1.89 -13.31
C PRO A 218 14.97 2.64 -12.19
N GLU A 219 14.51 3.86 -11.86
CA GLU A 219 15.07 4.67 -10.79
C GLU A 219 14.98 4.03 -9.41
N ILE A 220 13.96 3.21 -9.13
CA ILE A 220 13.85 2.48 -7.85
C ILE A 220 15.05 1.56 -7.68
N LYS A 221 15.35 0.77 -8.71
CA LYS A 221 16.49 -0.16 -8.72
C LYS A 221 17.83 0.57 -8.59
N PHE A 222 17.99 1.67 -9.32
CA PHE A 222 19.20 2.48 -9.30
C PHE A 222 19.44 3.11 -7.92
N GLU A 223 18.43 3.78 -7.35
CA GLU A 223 18.55 4.43 -6.05
C GLU A 223 18.79 3.43 -4.92
N ARG A 224 18.11 2.29 -4.92
CA ARG A 224 18.36 1.21 -3.96
C ARG A 224 19.78 0.69 -4.01
N HIS A 225 20.36 0.53 -5.22
CA HIS A 225 21.76 0.14 -5.36
C HIS A 225 22.69 1.23 -4.82
N ARG A 226 22.39 2.50 -5.07
CA ARG A 226 23.13 3.66 -4.53
C ARG A 226 23.12 3.68 -3.01
N TYR A 227 21.95 3.59 -2.39
CA TYR A 227 21.82 3.54 -0.92
C TYR A 227 22.52 2.33 -0.31
N PHE A 228 22.40 1.18 -0.93
CA PHE A 228 23.13 -0.02 -0.50
C PHE A 228 24.65 0.18 -0.49
N THR A 229 25.19 0.77 -1.54
CA THR A 229 26.64 1.04 -1.65
C THR A 229 27.09 2.05 -0.59
N MET A 230 26.28 3.08 -0.34
CA MET A 230 26.56 4.08 0.70
C MET A 230 26.53 3.45 2.10
N ARG A 231 25.50 2.66 2.44
CA ARG A 231 25.41 1.95 3.74
C ARG A 231 26.63 1.05 3.97
N LYS A 232 27.02 0.28 2.96
CA LYS A 232 28.21 -0.58 3.07
C LYS A 232 29.50 0.21 3.36
N ARG A 233 29.66 1.39 2.75
CA ARG A 233 30.81 2.29 3.02
C ARG A 233 30.77 2.85 4.44
N LEU A 234 29.60 3.23 4.93
CA LEU A 234 29.43 3.77 6.28
C LEU A 234 29.66 2.71 7.37
N GLN A 235 29.15 1.50 7.17
CA GLN A 235 29.43 0.36 8.07
C GLN A 235 30.95 0.08 8.16
N ASN A 236 31.63 0.08 7.02
CA ASN A 236 33.08 -0.11 7.00
C ASN A 236 33.84 1.04 7.68
N ALA A 237 33.24 2.22 7.78
CA ALA A 237 33.81 3.41 8.45
C ALA A 237 33.36 3.56 9.91
N GLY A 238 32.55 2.64 10.46
CA GLY A 238 32.04 2.68 11.83
C GLY A 238 31.08 3.84 12.13
N LYS A 239 30.32 4.30 11.11
CA LYS A 239 29.36 5.44 11.23
C LYS A 239 27.91 4.96 11.19
N ASP A 240 27.49 4.25 12.23
CA ASP A 240 26.18 3.59 12.28
C ASP A 240 24.99 4.57 12.40
N SER A 241 25.17 5.72 13.08
CA SER A 241 24.09 6.73 13.24
C SER A 241 23.62 7.34 11.90
N ILE A 242 24.51 7.43 10.91
CA ILE A 242 24.17 7.92 9.55
C ILE A 242 23.45 6.84 8.75
N HIS A 243 23.67 5.57 9.08
CA HIS A 243 23.02 4.43 8.45
C HIS A 243 21.49 4.51 8.56
N ASP A 244 20.96 4.78 9.74
CA ASP A 244 19.51 4.85 10.00
C ASP A 244 18.84 6.01 9.25
N THR A 245 19.51 7.14 9.16
CA THR A 245 19.04 8.30 8.36
C THR A 245 18.95 7.97 6.88
N LEU A 246 19.92 7.22 6.34
CA LEU A 246 19.91 6.79 4.94
C LEU A 246 18.83 5.76 4.67
N GLU A 247 18.56 4.84 5.59
CA GLU A 247 17.50 3.83 5.46
C GLU A 247 16.13 4.50 5.35
N GLY A 248 15.81 5.42 6.24
CA GLY A 248 14.56 6.20 6.17
C GLY A 248 14.41 7.03 4.89
N SER A 249 15.51 7.51 4.32
CA SER A 249 15.48 8.27 3.05
C SER A 249 15.23 7.36 1.85
N GLU A 250 15.83 6.16 1.82
CA GLU A 250 15.55 5.14 0.79
C GLU A 250 14.09 4.73 0.82
N GLU A 251 13.57 4.42 2.01
CA GLU A 251 12.18 3.99 2.20
C GLU A 251 11.18 5.05 1.71
N ARG A 252 11.36 6.31 2.10
CA ARG A 252 10.50 7.42 1.63
C ARG A 252 10.54 7.57 0.11
N PHE A 253 11.73 7.48 -0.50
CA PHE A 253 11.86 7.56 -1.96
C PHE A 253 11.11 6.42 -2.66
N VAL A 254 11.35 5.18 -2.24
CA VAL A 254 10.70 4.00 -2.82
C VAL A 254 9.18 4.09 -2.65
N ARG A 255 8.70 4.42 -1.46
CA ARG A 255 7.28 4.59 -1.17
C ARG A 255 6.62 5.63 -2.08
N ASP A 256 7.20 6.82 -2.21
CA ASP A 256 6.70 7.87 -3.12
C ASP A 256 6.57 7.35 -4.57
N ARG A 257 7.60 6.64 -5.06
CA ARG A 257 7.57 6.08 -6.42
C ARG A 257 6.47 5.04 -6.60
N LEU A 258 6.33 4.13 -5.64
CA LEU A 258 5.29 3.10 -5.69
C LEU A 258 3.88 3.70 -5.61
N HIS A 259 3.67 4.75 -4.82
CA HIS A 259 2.40 5.48 -4.80
C HIS A 259 2.07 6.11 -6.16
N LYS A 260 3.07 6.66 -6.87
CA LYS A 260 2.90 7.23 -8.21
C LYS A 260 2.60 6.14 -9.26
N VAL A 261 3.32 5.03 -9.21
CA VAL A 261 3.08 3.89 -10.12
C VAL A 261 1.70 3.27 -9.88
N SER A 262 1.33 3.01 -8.62
CA SER A 262 0.02 2.45 -8.30
C SER A 262 -1.14 3.36 -8.71
N ARG A 263 -1.00 4.69 -8.58
CA ARG A 263 -1.99 5.63 -9.12
C ARG A 263 -2.14 5.50 -10.64
N HIS A 264 -1.03 5.40 -11.36
CA HIS A 264 -1.06 5.25 -12.82
C HIS A 264 -1.73 3.93 -13.25
N ILE A 265 -1.49 2.83 -12.52
CA ILE A 265 -2.19 1.55 -12.76
C ILE A 265 -3.71 1.75 -12.63
N VAL A 266 -4.16 2.42 -11.57
CA VAL A 266 -5.59 2.68 -11.33
C VAL A 266 -6.18 3.59 -12.40
N GLU A 267 -5.53 4.71 -12.72
CA GLU A 267 -5.97 5.68 -13.75
C GLU A 267 -6.09 5.01 -15.12
N TRP A 268 -5.14 4.15 -15.48
CA TRP A 268 -5.22 3.40 -16.74
C TRP A 268 -6.34 2.36 -16.69
N SER A 269 -6.53 1.65 -15.59
CA SER A 269 -7.57 0.63 -15.46
C SER A 269 -8.98 1.21 -15.51
N ARG A 270 -9.19 2.44 -15.00
CA ARG A 270 -10.49 3.13 -15.02
C ARG A 270 -11.02 3.46 -16.42
N GLN A 271 -10.16 3.42 -17.45
CA GLN A 271 -10.56 3.71 -18.83
C GLN A 271 -11.41 2.59 -19.44
N PHE A 272 -11.40 1.40 -18.84
CA PHE A 272 -12.11 0.24 -19.36
C PHE A 272 -13.46 0.03 -18.68
N GLU A 273 -14.35 -0.68 -19.35
CA GLU A 273 -15.67 -0.99 -18.83
C GLU A 273 -15.57 -2.00 -17.68
N LYS A 274 -16.08 -1.63 -16.51
CA LYS A 274 -16.15 -2.47 -15.32
C LYS A 274 -14.88 -3.31 -15.09
N PRO A 275 -13.71 -2.70 -14.90
CA PRO A 275 -12.45 -3.44 -14.78
C PRO A 275 -12.38 -4.24 -13.47
N CYS A 276 -11.63 -5.36 -13.52
CA CYS A 276 -11.15 -6.12 -12.36
C CYS A 276 -9.64 -6.24 -12.45
N ILE A 277 -8.90 -5.90 -11.41
CA ILE A 277 -7.43 -6.03 -11.41
C ILE A 277 -7.02 -7.39 -10.87
N VAL A 278 -6.09 -8.03 -11.57
CA VAL A 278 -5.57 -9.36 -11.22
C VAL A 278 -4.06 -9.27 -11.01
N PHE A 279 -3.63 -9.68 -9.82
CA PHE A 279 -2.22 -9.84 -9.44
C PHE A 279 -1.86 -11.30 -9.23
N GLU A 280 -0.57 -11.59 -9.24
CA GLU A 280 -0.03 -12.85 -8.74
C GLU A 280 0.01 -12.85 -7.22
N ASP A 281 -0.37 -13.96 -6.57
CA ASP A 281 -0.17 -14.15 -5.14
C ASP A 281 1.30 -14.53 -4.87
N LEU A 282 2.03 -13.57 -4.33
CA LEU A 282 3.47 -13.71 -4.05
C LEU A 282 3.74 -14.18 -2.61
N LYS A 283 2.72 -14.64 -1.85
CA LYS A 283 2.91 -15.06 -0.45
C LYS A 283 3.83 -16.27 -0.34
N GLU A 284 3.62 -17.28 -1.17
CA GLU A 284 4.39 -18.53 -1.13
C GLU A 284 5.77 -18.44 -1.80
N MET A 285 6.04 -17.40 -2.60
CA MET A 285 7.35 -17.26 -3.26
C MET A 285 8.50 -16.99 -2.29
N ARG A 286 8.25 -16.49 -1.08
CA ARG A 286 9.29 -16.25 -0.08
C ARG A 286 9.83 -17.54 0.52
N ASP A 287 8.97 -18.52 0.75
CA ASP A 287 9.30 -19.73 1.50
C ASP A 287 9.94 -20.81 0.62
N SER A 288 9.74 -20.72 -0.70
CA SER A 288 10.23 -21.71 -1.67
C SER A 288 11.49 -21.29 -2.45
N ILE A 289 12.00 -20.05 -2.23
CA ILE A 289 13.11 -19.50 -3.03
C ILE A 289 14.41 -19.53 -2.26
N ASP A 290 15.26 -20.52 -2.55
CA ASP A 290 16.67 -20.53 -2.18
C ASP A 290 17.57 -20.36 -3.44
N TYR A 291 17.73 -19.13 -3.89
CA TYR A 291 18.63 -18.76 -5.00
C TYR A 291 20.01 -18.27 -4.55
N GLY A 292 20.35 -18.52 -3.28
CA GLY A 292 21.60 -18.03 -2.67
C GLY A 292 21.49 -16.58 -2.15
N THR A 293 22.38 -16.23 -1.22
CA THR A 293 22.33 -15.02 -0.38
C THR A 293 22.12 -13.70 -1.15
N ARG A 294 22.71 -13.58 -2.35
CA ARG A 294 22.61 -12.35 -3.16
C ARG A 294 21.23 -12.18 -3.81
N MET A 295 20.63 -13.26 -4.27
CA MET A 295 19.32 -13.25 -4.92
C MET A 295 18.19 -13.20 -3.89
N ASN A 296 18.30 -13.98 -2.81
CA ASN A 296 17.34 -13.95 -1.70
C ASN A 296 17.26 -12.56 -1.08
N ARG A 297 18.40 -11.89 -0.85
CA ARG A 297 18.43 -10.50 -0.39
C ARG A 297 17.74 -9.54 -1.34
N ARG A 298 17.87 -9.74 -2.65
CA ARG A 298 17.22 -8.93 -3.69
C ARG A 298 15.70 -9.12 -3.68
N LEU A 299 15.23 -10.35 -3.52
CA LEU A 299 13.82 -10.73 -3.51
C LEU A 299 13.11 -10.34 -2.20
N HIS A 300 13.75 -10.51 -1.04
CA HIS A 300 13.17 -10.12 0.26
C HIS A 300 12.93 -8.62 0.41
N HIS A 301 13.66 -7.80 -0.32
CA HIS A 301 13.53 -6.34 -0.29
C HIS A 301 12.73 -5.76 -1.46
N LEU A 302 12.19 -6.58 -2.37
CA LEU A 302 11.46 -6.06 -3.51
C LEU A 302 10.09 -5.51 -3.08
N PRO A 303 9.74 -4.29 -3.53
CA PRO A 303 8.53 -3.61 -3.11
C PRO A 303 7.26 -4.11 -3.83
N PHE A 304 7.26 -5.36 -4.35
CA PHE A 304 6.15 -5.92 -5.12
C PHE A 304 4.84 -5.93 -4.33
N ARG A 305 4.90 -6.46 -3.10
CA ARG A 305 3.71 -6.49 -2.23
C ARG A 305 3.22 -5.10 -1.86
N ALA A 306 4.15 -4.15 -1.66
CA ALA A 306 3.78 -2.77 -1.39
C ALA A 306 3.06 -2.15 -2.59
N LEU A 307 3.54 -2.39 -3.83
CA LEU A 307 2.85 -1.92 -5.03
C LEU A 307 1.46 -2.55 -5.18
N GLN A 308 1.33 -3.87 -4.98
CA GLN A 308 0.04 -4.55 -4.99
C GLN A 308 -0.90 -3.98 -3.94
N PHE A 309 -0.41 -3.79 -2.70
CA PHE A 309 -1.19 -3.19 -1.61
C PHE A 309 -1.61 -1.75 -1.95
N TYR A 310 -0.67 -0.91 -2.44
CA TYR A 310 -1.01 0.48 -2.81
C TYR A 310 -1.97 0.57 -3.99
N THR A 311 -1.94 -0.39 -4.90
CA THR A 311 -2.90 -0.46 -5.99
C THR A 311 -4.25 -0.93 -5.46
N SER A 312 -4.30 -2.02 -4.69
CA SER A 312 -5.51 -2.63 -4.17
C SER A 312 -6.37 -1.67 -3.35
N TYR A 313 -5.78 -0.91 -2.41
CA TYR A 313 -6.59 0.04 -1.66
C TYR A 313 -7.09 1.21 -2.52
N LYS A 314 -6.30 1.66 -3.50
CA LYS A 314 -6.73 2.74 -4.42
C LYS A 314 -7.85 2.28 -5.36
N THR A 315 -7.78 1.04 -5.85
CA THR A 315 -8.84 0.45 -6.67
C THR A 315 -10.13 0.29 -5.89
N SER A 316 -10.04 -0.06 -4.61
CA SER A 316 -11.21 -0.12 -3.73
C SER A 316 -11.94 1.22 -3.66
N PHE A 317 -11.21 2.36 -3.58
CA PHE A 317 -11.82 3.70 -3.64
C PHE A 317 -12.46 4.05 -4.98
N GLU A 318 -12.19 3.31 -6.03
CA GLU A 318 -12.80 3.45 -7.34
C GLU A 318 -13.87 2.38 -7.60
N GLY A 319 -14.25 1.61 -6.57
CA GLY A 319 -15.18 0.49 -6.69
C GLY A 319 -14.69 -0.66 -7.57
N ILE A 320 -13.37 -0.72 -7.87
CA ILE A 320 -12.74 -1.71 -8.74
C ILE A 320 -12.28 -2.91 -7.91
N PRO A 321 -12.76 -4.13 -8.16
CA PRO A 321 -12.32 -5.32 -7.47
C PRO A 321 -10.87 -5.68 -7.84
N THR A 322 -10.14 -6.18 -6.85
CA THR A 322 -8.79 -6.71 -7.02
C THR A 322 -8.74 -8.16 -6.55
N VAL A 323 -8.17 -9.04 -7.34
CA VAL A 323 -8.05 -10.48 -7.04
C VAL A 323 -6.62 -10.97 -7.25
N TRP A 324 -6.28 -12.10 -6.61
CA TRP A 324 -4.96 -12.72 -6.69
C TRP A 324 -5.07 -14.12 -7.26
N ILE A 325 -4.08 -14.50 -8.07
CA ILE A 325 -4.00 -15.82 -8.72
C ILE A 325 -2.66 -16.49 -8.38
N ASN A 326 -2.62 -17.82 -8.50
CA ASN A 326 -1.38 -18.59 -8.38
C ASN A 326 -0.39 -18.18 -9.50
N PRO A 327 0.89 -17.81 -9.14
CA PRO A 327 1.90 -17.34 -10.08
C PRO A 327 2.48 -18.40 -11.01
N GLU A 328 2.20 -19.69 -10.78
CA GLU A 328 2.82 -20.78 -11.55
C GLU A 328 2.69 -20.60 -13.07
N TYR A 329 3.82 -20.68 -13.76
CA TYR A 329 3.95 -20.67 -15.22
C TYR A 329 3.47 -19.42 -15.97
N THR A 330 3.03 -18.36 -15.31
CA THR A 330 2.58 -17.12 -15.97
C THR A 330 3.63 -16.53 -16.90
N SER A 331 4.90 -16.58 -16.54
CA SER A 331 6.02 -16.06 -17.35
C SER A 331 6.59 -17.05 -18.37
N GLN A 332 6.20 -18.32 -18.33
CA GLN A 332 6.73 -19.39 -19.21
C GLN A 332 5.71 -19.84 -20.26
N ARG A 333 4.42 -19.59 -20.02
CA ARG A 333 3.33 -19.98 -20.89
C ARG A 333 3.21 -19.03 -22.07
N CYS A 334 3.08 -19.60 -23.29
CA CYS A 334 2.79 -18.80 -24.49
C CYS A 334 1.36 -18.28 -24.43
N PRO A 335 1.12 -16.96 -24.52
CA PRO A 335 -0.23 -16.42 -24.52
C PRO A 335 -1.05 -16.85 -25.74
N MET A 336 -0.41 -17.15 -26.87
CA MET A 336 -1.08 -17.50 -28.13
C MET A 336 -1.50 -18.97 -28.20
N CYS A 337 -0.59 -19.90 -27.94
CA CYS A 337 -0.89 -21.33 -28.10
C CYS A 337 -0.97 -22.12 -26.80
N GLY A 338 -0.64 -21.49 -25.66
CA GLY A 338 -0.69 -22.14 -24.36
C GLY A 338 0.49 -23.07 -24.04
N HIS A 339 1.43 -23.28 -24.97
CA HIS A 339 2.63 -24.08 -24.73
C HIS A 339 3.46 -23.52 -23.59
N THR A 340 3.82 -24.34 -22.61
CA THR A 340 4.48 -23.91 -21.39
C THR A 340 5.83 -24.59 -21.27
N GLU A 341 6.90 -23.81 -21.39
CA GLU A 341 8.27 -24.30 -21.27
C GLU A 341 9.21 -23.19 -20.79
N ARG A 342 10.19 -23.57 -19.95
CA ARG A 342 11.17 -22.62 -19.42
C ARG A 342 12.02 -21.97 -20.53
N ALA A 343 12.31 -22.70 -21.62
CA ALA A 343 13.06 -22.25 -22.77
C ALA A 343 12.38 -21.10 -23.53
N ASN A 344 11.05 -20.95 -23.41
CA ASN A 344 10.29 -19.86 -24.03
C ASN A 344 10.76 -18.47 -23.56
N ARG A 345 11.32 -18.36 -22.33
CA ARG A 345 11.73 -17.08 -21.75
C ARG A 345 13.26 -16.95 -21.64
N ASN A 346 13.80 -15.87 -22.20
CA ASN A 346 15.17 -15.44 -22.01
C ASN A 346 15.19 -13.97 -21.58
N LYS A 347 15.30 -13.70 -20.27
CA LYS A 347 15.22 -12.36 -19.66
C LYS A 347 13.92 -11.63 -20.08
N LYS A 348 14.02 -10.51 -20.82
CA LYS A 348 12.90 -9.71 -21.33
C LYS A 348 12.39 -10.18 -22.70
N ARG A 349 12.99 -11.22 -23.30
CA ARG A 349 12.54 -11.81 -24.57
C ARG A 349 11.76 -13.07 -24.31
N PHE A 350 10.63 -13.19 -25.01
CA PHE A 350 9.83 -14.39 -25.08
C PHE A 350 9.82 -14.91 -26.52
N ARG A 351 10.05 -16.20 -26.72
CA ARG A 351 9.89 -16.89 -27.99
C ARG A 351 9.32 -18.29 -27.72
N CYS A 352 8.14 -18.54 -28.22
CA CYS A 352 7.53 -19.85 -28.07
C CYS A 352 8.24 -20.88 -28.95
N GLU A 353 8.69 -21.95 -28.34
CA GLU A 353 9.33 -23.08 -29.07
C GLU A 353 8.32 -23.89 -29.91
N SER A 354 7.01 -23.81 -29.59
CA SER A 354 5.96 -24.53 -30.31
C SER A 354 5.42 -23.77 -31.52
N CYS A 355 4.94 -22.52 -31.31
CA CYS A 355 4.28 -21.76 -32.38
C CYS A 355 5.12 -20.60 -32.94
N GLY A 356 6.32 -20.38 -32.42
CA GLY A 356 7.23 -19.35 -32.90
C GLY A 356 6.84 -17.92 -32.49
N HIS A 357 5.77 -17.73 -31.70
CA HIS A 357 5.34 -16.40 -31.22
C HIS A 357 6.49 -15.70 -30.47
N GLN A 358 6.74 -14.44 -30.80
CA GLN A 358 7.76 -13.62 -30.16
C GLN A 358 7.13 -12.42 -29.50
N ASP A 359 7.58 -12.10 -28.27
CA ASP A 359 7.03 -11.00 -27.49
C ASP A 359 8.01 -10.50 -26.41
N HIS A 360 7.62 -9.40 -25.73
CA HIS A 360 8.21 -8.99 -24.46
C HIS A 360 7.69 -9.92 -23.35
N SER A 361 8.61 -10.51 -22.57
CA SER A 361 8.22 -11.52 -21.56
C SER A 361 7.26 -11.00 -20.51
N ASP A 362 7.42 -9.75 -20.07
CA ASP A 362 6.57 -9.16 -19.03
C ASP A 362 5.16 -8.86 -19.56
N ARG A 363 5.03 -8.46 -20.87
CA ARG A 363 3.72 -8.36 -21.51
C ARG A 363 3.05 -9.72 -21.62
N GLY A 364 3.76 -10.73 -22.10
CA GLY A 364 3.22 -12.10 -22.17
C GLY A 364 2.77 -12.62 -20.81
N ALA A 365 3.49 -12.28 -19.74
CA ALA A 365 3.12 -12.60 -18.37
C ALA A 365 1.82 -11.88 -17.96
N SER A 366 1.68 -10.57 -18.22
CA SER A 366 0.45 -9.83 -17.88
C SER A 366 -0.78 -10.38 -18.61
N VAL A 367 -0.65 -10.80 -19.89
CA VAL A 367 -1.72 -11.51 -20.62
C VAL A 367 -2.08 -12.82 -19.91
N ASN A 368 -1.10 -13.63 -19.54
CA ASN A 368 -1.34 -14.92 -18.86
C ASN A 368 -1.98 -14.72 -17.49
N ILE A 369 -1.63 -13.65 -16.75
CA ILE A 369 -2.25 -13.28 -15.49
C ILE A 369 -3.74 -12.93 -15.70
N ALA A 370 -4.07 -12.12 -16.71
CA ALA A 370 -5.45 -11.81 -17.08
C ALA A 370 -6.23 -13.08 -17.43
N VAL A 371 -5.67 -13.95 -18.28
CA VAL A 371 -6.27 -15.24 -18.68
C VAL A 371 -6.57 -16.14 -17.47
N LYS A 372 -5.64 -16.23 -16.51
CA LYS A 372 -5.86 -16.99 -15.26
C LYS A 372 -6.94 -16.35 -14.39
N GLY A 373 -6.96 -15.01 -14.33
CA GLY A 373 -7.98 -14.26 -13.62
C GLY A 373 -9.38 -14.56 -14.15
N ILE A 374 -9.57 -14.53 -15.47
CA ILE A 374 -10.83 -14.88 -16.12
C ILE A 374 -11.24 -16.31 -15.75
N LYS A 375 -10.37 -17.28 -15.96
CA LYS A 375 -10.68 -18.70 -15.68
C LYS A 375 -11.07 -18.99 -14.22
N ARG A 376 -10.60 -18.19 -13.29
CA ARG A 376 -10.83 -18.42 -11.86
C ARG A 376 -12.00 -17.61 -11.30
N HIS A 377 -12.27 -16.44 -11.85
CA HIS A 377 -13.12 -15.44 -11.21
C HIS A 377 -14.25 -14.91 -12.11
N GLN A 378 -14.28 -15.27 -13.41
CA GLN A 378 -15.28 -14.79 -14.34
C GLN A 378 -16.13 -15.95 -14.89
N ASP A 379 -17.38 -15.65 -15.24
CA ASP A 379 -18.31 -16.60 -15.82
C ASP A 379 -18.22 -16.68 -17.35
N TRP A 380 -17.42 -15.79 -17.97
CA TRP A 380 -17.21 -15.77 -19.42
C TRP A 380 -15.90 -16.48 -19.84
N ASN A 381 -15.85 -16.90 -21.07
CA ASN A 381 -14.73 -17.68 -21.61
C ASN A 381 -13.56 -16.79 -22.03
N VAL A 382 -12.34 -17.31 -21.88
CA VAL A 382 -11.14 -16.65 -22.42
C VAL A 382 -11.26 -16.59 -23.95
N PRO A 383 -11.16 -15.39 -24.56
CA PRO A 383 -11.22 -15.24 -25.99
C PRO A 383 -10.02 -15.84 -26.71
N ALA A 384 -10.13 -16.09 -28.01
CA ALA A 384 -9.00 -16.46 -28.86
C ALA A 384 -8.05 -15.26 -29.00
N LEU A 385 -6.80 -15.42 -28.55
CA LEU A 385 -5.79 -14.37 -28.63
C LEU A 385 -5.08 -14.41 -29.98
N ASN A 386 -5.74 -13.97 -31.03
CA ASN A 386 -5.20 -14.03 -32.40
C ASN A 386 -4.21 -12.89 -32.70
N ASN A 387 -4.42 -11.73 -32.10
CA ASN A 387 -3.56 -10.55 -32.26
C ASN A 387 -3.38 -9.84 -30.91
N LEU A 388 -2.15 -9.50 -30.58
CA LEU A 388 -1.87 -8.64 -29.43
C LEU A 388 -1.64 -7.20 -29.93
N PRO A 389 -2.25 -6.19 -29.30
CA PRO A 389 -2.05 -4.79 -29.68
C PRO A 389 -0.58 -4.38 -29.49
N VAL A 390 -0.20 -3.28 -30.11
CA VAL A 390 1.14 -2.72 -29.98
C VAL A 390 1.39 -2.28 -28.53
N VAL A 391 2.55 -2.63 -27.97
CA VAL A 391 2.92 -2.23 -26.59
C VAL A 391 3.14 -0.73 -26.51
N ARG A 392 2.39 -0.06 -25.66
CA ARG A 392 2.67 1.31 -25.26
C ARG A 392 3.59 1.30 -24.05
N LYS A 393 4.72 1.99 -24.13
CA LYS A 393 5.64 2.19 -23.01
C LYS A 393 5.57 3.61 -22.51
N VAL A 394 5.46 3.75 -21.21
CA VAL A 394 5.45 5.05 -20.54
C VAL A 394 6.54 5.06 -19.51
N ARG A 395 7.38 6.09 -19.52
CA ARG A 395 8.37 6.34 -18.48
C ARG A 395 7.93 7.51 -17.63
N ARG A 396 7.85 7.31 -16.32
CA ARG A 396 7.52 8.37 -15.38
C ARG A 396 8.78 9.07 -14.92
N ARG A 397 8.86 10.40 -15.15
CA ARG A 397 9.99 11.23 -14.67
C ARG A 397 9.93 11.42 -13.15
N ALA A 398 11.07 11.76 -12.58
CA ALA A 398 11.18 12.09 -11.15
C ALA A 398 10.25 13.22 -10.70
N SER A 399 9.93 14.16 -11.59
CA SER A 399 8.99 15.28 -11.38
C SER A 399 7.51 14.88 -11.27
N GLY A 400 7.17 13.60 -11.48
CA GLY A 400 5.78 13.13 -11.53
C GLY A 400 5.12 13.24 -12.92
N ALA A 401 5.73 13.98 -13.86
CA ALA A 401 5.26 14.04 -15.24
C ALA A 401 5.41 12.67 -15.92
N VAL A 402 4.42 12.32 -16.73
CA VAL A 402 4.43 11.11 -17.58
C VAL A 402 4.93 11.52 -18.94
N ASP A 403 5.96 10.85 -19.45
CA ASP A 403 6.37 11.05 -20.83
C ASP A 403 5.25 10.56 -21.77
N ALA A 404 5.07 11.21 -22.90
CA ALA A 404 4.14 10.75 -23.91
C ALA A 404 4.41 9.26 -24.22
N PRO A 405 3.37 8.42 -24.39
CA PRO A 405 3.56 7.01 -24.62
C PRO A 405 4.38 6.79 -25.91
N THR A 406 5.50 6.10 -25.77
CA THR A 406 6.29 5.67 -26.93
C THR A 406 5.69 4.36 -27.44
N VAL A 407 5.23 4.36 -28.66
CA VAL A 407 4.76 3.15 -29.34
C VAL A 407 5.98 2.35 -29.76
N THR A 408 6.19 1.20 -29.15
CA THR A 408 7.26 0.28 -29.60
C THR A 408 6.62 -0.91 -30.31
N HIS A 409 6.87 -0.99 -31.62
CA HIS A 409 6.71 -2.26 -32.32
C HIS A 409 7.79 -3.23 -31.82
N PRO A 410 7.48 -4.50 -31.54
CA PRO A 410 8.49 -5.47 -31.15
C PRO A 410 9.40 -5.76 -32.33
N THR A 411 10.42 -4.93 -32.52
CA THR A 411 11.48 -5.17 -33.49
C THR A 411 12.65 -5.85 -32.80
N VAL A 412 13.36 -6.70 -33.53
CA VAL A 412 14.53 -7.46 -33.03
C VAL A 412 15.62 -6.54 -32.43
N ARG A 413 15.63 -5.24 -32.79
CA ARG A 413 16.61 -4.27 -32.28
C ARG A 413 16.36 -3.78 -30.85
N ASP A 414 15.12 -3.74 -30.37
CA ASP A 414 14.80 -3.27 -29.00
C ASP A 414 15.29 -4.23 -27.91
N TYR A 415 15.72 -5.40 -28.27
CA TYR A 415 16.24 -6.42 -27.36
C TYR A 415 17.75 -6.44 -27.22
N GLN A 416 18.50 -5.61 -27.97
CA GLN A 416 19.97 -5.65 -28.00
C GLN A 416 20.67 -4.67 -27.04
N THR A 417 19.95 -3.75 -26.38
CA THR A 417 20.57 -2.63 -25.63
C THR A 417 20.88 -2.87 -24.16
N ASP A 418 20.67 -4.06 -23.60
CA ASP A 418 20.97 -4.34 -22.18
C ASP A 418 22.24 -5.19 -21.96
N GLY A 419 23.23 -5.03 -22.77
CA GLY A 419 24.42 -5.87 -22.76
C GLY A 419 25.80 -5.22 -22.60
N ARG A 420 25.88 -3.90 -22.34
CA ARG A 420 27.21 -3.30 -22.04
C ARG A 420 27.07 -2.02 -21.21
N MET A 421 27.09 -2.14 -19.89
CA MET A 421 27.82 -1.16 -19.10
C MET A 421 29.09 -1.85 -18.61
N GLY A 422 30.17 -1.53 -19.28
CA GLY A 422 31.53 -1.95 -18.88
C GLY A 422 31.80 -1.39 -17.49
N VAL A 423 32.15 -2.27 -16.60
CA VAL A 423 32.88 -1.94 -15.41
C VAL A 423 34.31 -1.79 -15.90
N SER A 424 34.75 -0.56 -16.08
CA SER A 424 36.20 -0.26 -16.06
C SER A 424 36.60 -0.08 -14.60
N ASP A 425 37.64 -0.76 -14.24
CA ASP A 425 38.35 -0.95 -12.97
C ASP A 425 38.18 0.08 -11.84
#